data_5501bc2b14b01ea9380e32afeb519e0d
#
_entry.id   5501bc2b14b01ea9380e32afeb519e0d
#
_cell.length_a   1.000
_cell.length_b   1.000
_cell.length_c   1.000
_cell.angle_alpha   90.00
_cell.angle_beta   90.00
_cell.angle_gamma   90.00
#
_symmetry.space_group_name_H-M   'P 1'
#
loop_
_entity.id
_entity.type
_entity.pdbx_description
1 polymer ?
#
loop_
_entity_poly.entity_id
_entity_poly.type
_entity_poly.pdbx_seq_one_letter_code
_entity_poly.pdbx_strand_id
1 'polypeptide(L)'
;FNADAKNPVWEGGKKEYGTKIAPTRYHFIPKEYPKIIGKLVELKQKDVFEAQPYAFVLGHTEQYKVGNDTKERLKTLGKVATKMQLEGKMETVMYSRVEMDGGKPSFILETQNNGFNTARSHQNMFEGKIPNDYNMIIEALLKY
;
A
#
# COMPACT_ATOMS: atom_id res chain seq x y z
N PHE A 1 -3.45 -18.37 5.72
CA PHE A 1 -3.44 -19.28 4.57
C PHE A 1 -3.38 -20.71 5.10
N ASN A 2 -4.53 -21.28 5.31
CA ASN A 2 -4.60 -22.72 5.54
C ASN A 2 -4.17 -23.39 4.23
N ALA A 3 -3.13 -24.18 4.28
CA ALA A 3 -2.75 -25.08 3.20
C ALA A 3 -3.78 -26.21 3.14
N ASP A 4 -5.01 -25.84 2.78
CA ASP A 4 -6.06 -26.81 2.60
C ASP A 4 -5.69 -27.65 1.38
N ALA A 5 -5.55 -28.93 1.56
CA ALA A 5 -5.18 -29.88 0.51
C ALA A 5 -6.12 -29.83 -0.71
N LYS A 6 -7.26 -29.14 -0.59
CA LYS A 6 -8.27 -28.95 -1.64
C LYS A 6 -8.12 -27.62 -2.41
N ASN A 7 -7.14 -26.79 -2.09
CA ASN A 7 -6.91 -25.57 -2.86
C ASN A 7 -6.17 -25.91 -4.15
N PRO A 8 -6.76 -25.74 -5.34
CA PRO A 8 -6.13 -26.10 -6.62
C PRO A 8 -4.78 -25.42 -6.86
N VAL A 9 -4.51 -24.30 -6.19
CA VAL A 9 -3.19 -23.65 -6.22
C VAL A 9 -2.12 -24.49 -5.49
N TRP A 10 -2.54 -25.41 -4.62
CA TRP A 10 -1.68 -26.24 -3.80
C TRP A 10 -1.72 -27.72 -4.19
N GLU A 11 -2.63 -28.11 -5.09
CA GLU A 11 -2.81 -29.49 -5.56
C GLU A 11 -1.72 -30.00 -6.51
N GLY A 12 -0.78 -29.20 -6.84
CA GLY A 12 0.38 -29.74 -7.55
C GLY A 12 1.17 -30.65 -6.63
N GLY A 13 1.28 -31.89 -7.02
CA GLY A 13 2.10 -32.85 -6.32
C GLY A 13 3.51 -32.30 -6.06
N LYS A 14 4.21 -32.82 -5.08
CA LYS A 14 5.57 -32.42 -4.71
C LYS A 14 6.54 -32.28 -5.89
N LYS A 15 6.31 -32.99 -6.99
CA LYS A 15 7.09 -32.91 -8.24
C LYS A 15 6.87 -31.60 -9.00
N GLU A 16 5.67 -31.02 -8.94
CA GLU A 16 5.35 -29.77 -9.62
C GLU A 16 5.68 -28.55 -8.78
N TYR A 17 5.78 -28.75 -7.47
CA TYR A 17 5.99 -27.70 -6.51
C TYR A 17 7.27 -26.89 -6.76
N GLY A 18 8.33 -27.53 -7.12
CA GLY A 18 9.62 -26.86 -7.37
C GLY A 18 9.73 -26.18 -8.74
N THR A 19 8.93 -26.58 -9.73
CA THR A 19 9.13 -26.16 -11.12
C THR A 19 7.94 -25.45 -11.75
N LYS A 20 6.71 -25.87 -11.46
CA LYS A 20 5.50 -25.30 -12.09
C LYS A 20 4.60 -24.52 -11.13
N ILE A 21 4.43 -25.00 -9.91
CA ILE A 21 3.49 -24.41 -8.96
C ILE A 21 4.06 -23.18 -8.28
N ALA A 22 5.34 -23.11 -8.00
CA ALA A 22 5.96 -21.95 -7.42
C ALA A 22 5.72 -20.67 -8.26
N PRO A 23 5.91 -20.68 -9.60
CA PRO A 23 5.52 -19.56 -10.45
C PRO A 23 4.02 -19.23 -10.38
N THR A 24 3.16 -20.25 -10.32
CA THR A 24 1.70 -20.07 -10.24
C THR A 24 1.29 -19.37 -8.95
N ARG A 25 1.91 -19.69 -7.83
CA ARG A 25 1.67 -19.00 -6.54
C ARG A 25 2.06 -17.54 -6.60
N TYR A 26 3.22 -17.23 -7.15
CA TYR A 26 3.68 -15.85 -7.32
C TYR A 26 2.78 -15.04 -8.27
N HIS A 27 2.02 -15.71 -9.14
CA HIS A 27 1.00 -15.06 -9.98
C HIS A 27 -0.34 -14.87 -9.28
N PHE A 28 -0.68 -15.78 -8.35
CA PHE A 28 -1.95 -15.72 -7.63
C PHE A 28 -2.01 -14.54 -6.64
N ILE A 29 -1.00 -14.41 -5.79
CA ILE A 29 -0.95 -13.33 -4.79
C ILE A 29 -1.12 -11.93 -5.41
N PRO A 30 -0.40 -11.56 -6.49
CA PRO A 30 -0.57 -10.26 -7.14
C PRO A 30 -1.97 -10.03 -7.72
N LYS A 31 -2.71 -11.07 -8.09
CA LYS A 31 -4.07 -10.96 -8.59
C LYS A 31 -5.09 -10.73 -7.48
N GLU A 32 -4.89 -11.32 -6.32
CA GLU A 32 -5.81 -11.21 -5.19
C GLU A 32 -5.65 -9.90 -4.43
N TYR A 33 -4.44 -9.38 -4.35
CA TYR A 33 -4.17 -8.14 -3.60
C TYR A 33 -5.02 -6.95 -4.07
N PRO A 34 -5.14 -6.66 -5.39
CA PRO A 34 -6.02 -5.59 -5.86
C PRO A 34 -7.50 -5.81 -5.59
N LYS A 35 -7.95 -7.07 -5.51
CA LYS A 35 -9.33 -7.39 -5.14
C LYS A 35 -9.61 -7.04 -3.68
N ILE A 36 -8.65 -7.31 -2.79
CA ILE A 36 -8.75 -6.93 -1.38
C ILE A 36 -8.88 -5.41 -1.25
N ILE A 37 -8.00 -4.66 -1.92
CA ILE A 37 -8.08 -3.20 -1.93
C ILE A 37 -9.41 -2.71 -2.52
N GLY A 38 -9.85 -3.30 -3.63
CA GLY A 38 -11.17 -2.97 -4.21
C GLY A 38 -12.31 -3.17 -3.23
N LYS A 39 -12.31 -4.28 -2.49
CA LYS A 39 -13.32 -4.54 -1.45
C LYS A 39 -13.25 -3.54 -0.28
N LEU A 40 -12.08 -3.11 0.14
CA LEU A 40 -11.94 -2.07 1.16
C LEU A 40 -12.56 -0.74 0.70
N VAL A 41 -12.34 -0.36 -0.57
CA VAL A 41 -12.96 0.83 -1.15
C VAL A 41 -14.48 0.68 -1.24
N GLU A 42 -14.98 -0.49 -1.66
CA GLU A 42 -16.42 -0.78 -1.71
C GLU A 42 -17.07 -0.71 -0.33
N LEU A 43 -16.40 -1.20 0.71
CA LEU A 43 -16.91 -1.13 2.09
C LEU A 43 -17.08 0.32 2.56
N LYS A 44 -16.17 1.21 2.17
CA LYS A 44 -16.28 2.64 2.48
C LYS A 44 -17.50 3.29 1.83
N GLN A 45 -17.90 2.81 0.64
CA GLN A 45 -19.01 3.37 -0.13
C GLN A 45 -20.39 2.83 0.29
N LYS A 46 -20.42 1.80 1.15
CA LYS A 46 -21.69 1.23 1.62
C LYS A 46 -22.11 1.90 2.91
N ASP A 47 -23.30 2.43 2.94
CA ASP A 47 -23.99 2.93 4.15
C ASP A 47 -24.36 1.78 5.13
N VAL A 48 -23.40 0.90 5.40
CA VAL A 48 -23.59 -0.29 6.25
C VAL A 48 -23.13 -0.03 7.68
N PHE A 49 -22.38 1.06 7.90
CA PHE A 49 -21.78 1.38 9.19
C PHE A 49 -22.43 2.65 9.76
N GLU A 50 -22.69 2.66 11.06
CA GLU A 50 -23.16 3.84 11.79
C GLU A 50 -22.12 4.98 11.76
N ALA A 51 -20.84 4.64 11.58
CA ALA A 51 -19.74 5.59 11.38
C ALA A 51 -18.96 5.22 10.12
N GLN A 52 -18.43 6.20 9.42
CA GLN A 52 -17.61 5.99 8.22
C GLN A 52 -16.30 5.26 8.57
N PRO A 53 -16.05 4.08 8.00
CA PRO A 53 -14.84 3.32 8.30
C PRO A 53 -13.62 3.94 7.60
N TYR A 54 -12.49 3.96 8.28
CA TYR A 54 -11.18 4.26 7.70
C TYR A 54 -10.38 2.98 7.53
N ALA A 55 -9.85 2.75 6.34
CA ALA A 55 -9.00 1.61 6.05
C ALA A 55 -7.55 2.08 5.84
N PHE A 56 -6.63 1.56 6.64
CA PHE A 56 -5.19 1.82 6.53
C PHE A 56 -4.51 0.62 5.89
N VAL A 57 -3.75 0.87 4.83
CA VAL A 57 -2.94 -0.14 4.16
C VAL A 57 -1.47 0.20 4.35
N LEU A 58 -0.76 -0.64 5.07
CA LEU A 58 0.66 -0.49 5.33
C LEU A 58 1.46 -1.36 4.37
N GLY A 59 2.54 -0.82 3.83
CA GLY A 59 3.40 -1.55 2.91
C GLY A 59 4.82 -1.03 2.88
N HIS A 60 5.72 -1.86 2.35
CA HIS A 60 7.10 -1.46 2.09
C HIS A 60 7.20 -0.68 0.79
N THR A 61 8.21 0.14 0.69
CA THR A 61 8.52 0.86 -0.54
C THR A 61 9.64 0.19 -1.33
N GLU A 62 9.70 0.51 -2.62
CA GLU A 62 10.81 0.16 -3.50
C GLU A 62 11.21 1.37 -4.34
N GLN A 63 12.49 1.47 -4.63
CA GLN A 63 13.00 2.45 -5.57
C GLN A 63 12.99 1.87 -6.99
N TYR A 64 12.70 2.70 -7.98
CA TYR A 64 12.73 2.34 -9.39
C TYR A 64 13.22 3.52 -10.23
N LYS A 65 13.75 3.23 -11.41
CA LYS A 65 14.27 4.26 -12.33
C LYS A 65 13.24 4.64 -13.37
N VAL A 66 13.16 5.95 -13.64
CA VAL A 66 12.39 6.54 -14.73
C VAL A 66 13.35 7.46 -15.50
N GLY A 67 13.92 6.97 -16.60
CA GLY A 67 15.03 7.65 -17.26
C GLY A 67 16.25 7.72 -16.34
N ASN A 68 16.73 8.94 -16.10
CA ASN A 68 17.87 9.19 -15.19
C ASN A 68 17.43 9.39 -13.72
N ASP A 69 16.15 9.55 -13.47
CA ASP A 69 15.63 9.82 -12.13
C ASP A 69 15.38 8.52 -11.36
N THR A 70 15.66 8.56 -10.06
CA THR A 70 15.22 7.52 -9.13
C THR A 70 13.94 7.98 -8.46
N LYS A 71 12.94 7.11 -8.45
CA LYS A 71 11.63 7.36 -7.82
C LYS A 71 11.28 6.25 -6.83
N GLU A 72 10.36 6.51 -5.95
CA GLU A 72 9.90 5.58 -4.93
C GLU A 72 8.39 5.35 -5.05
N ARG A 73 7.98 4.10 -4.80
CA ARG A 73 6.58 3.68 -4.79
C ARG A 73 6.36 2.54 -3.82
N LEU A 74 5.10 2.20 -3.60
CA LEU A 74 4.72 0.99 -2.86
C LEU A 74 5.32 -0.25 -3.54
N LYS A 75 6.04 -1.06 -2.78
CA LYS A 75 6.57 -2.34 -3.24
C LYS A 75 5.43 -3.33 -3.40
N THR A 76 5.27 -3.84 -4.60
CA THR A 76 4.25 -4.84 -4.91
C THR A 76 4.88 -6.14 -5.42
N LEU A 77 4.24 -7.26 -5.15
CA LEU A 77 4.71 -8.56 -5.62
C LEU A 77 4.27 -8.78 -7.07
N GLY A 78 5.25 -8.86 -7.97
CA GLY A 78 5.07 -9.25 -9.37
C GLY A 78 4.60 -8.12 -10.29
N LYS A 79 4.90 -8.29 -11.59
CA LYS A 79 4.66 -7.30 -12.64
C LYS A 79 3.18 -6.86 -12.78
N VAL A 80 2.24 -7.74 -12.45
CA VAL A 80 0.81 -7.44 -12.56
C VAL A 80 0.39 -6.40 -11.52
N ALA A 81 0.75 -6.60 -10.26
CA ALA A 81 0.44 -5.68 -9.18
C ALA A 81 1.13 -4.31 -9.39
N THR A 82 2.36 -4.31 -9.91
CA THR A 82 3.07 -3.08 -10.26
C THR A 82 2.34 -2.25 -11.33
N LYS A 83 1.75 -2.91 -12.33
CA LYS A 83 0.97 -2.23 -13.39
C LYS A 83 -0.35 -1.64 -12.88
N MET A 84 -0.88 -2.15 -11.77
CA MET A 84 -2.18 -1.72 -11.25
C MET A 84 -2.15 -0.41 -10.46
N GLN A 85 -0.96 0.13 -10.20
CA GLN A 85 -0.78 1.40 -9.49
C GLN A 85 -1.72 1.51 -8.27
N LEU A 86 -1.58 0.58 -7.32
CA LEU A 86 -2.48 0.47 -6.17
C LEU A 86 -2.60 1.79 -5.39
N GLU A 87 -1.52 2.54 -5.29
CA GLU A 87 -1.52 3.88 -4.70
C GLU A 87 -2.53 4.80 -5.39
N GLY A 88 -2.75 4.63 -6.72
CA GLY A 88 -3.73 5.39 -7.48
C GLY A 88 -5.18 5.22 -7.00
N LYS A 89 -5.47 4.17 -6.25
CA LYS A 89 -6.79 3.89 -5.67
C LYS A 89 -6.98 4.41 -4.25
N MET A 90 -5.91 4.90 -3.63
CA MET A 90 -5.96 5.45 -2.28
C MET A 90 -6.26 6.94 -2.34
N GLU A 91 -7.05 7.46 -1.43
CA GLU A 91 -7.31 8.90 -1.30
C GLU A 91 -6.08 9.64 -0.79
N THR A 92 -5.43 9.05 0.20
CA THR A 92 -4.25 9.59 0.84
C THR A 92 -3.14 8.55 0.81
N VAL A 93 -1.94 8.98 0.44
CA VAL A 93 -0.72 8.17 0.42
C VAL A 93 0.36 8.94 1.18
N MET A 94 0.89 8.33 2.22
CA MET A 94 1.92 8.93 3.07
C MET A 94 3.15 8.04 3.13
N TYR A 95 4.33 8.66 3.18
CA TYR A 95 5.60 7.95 3.31
C TYR A 95 6.21 8.23 4.68
N SER A 96 6.36 7.19 5.49
CA SER A 96 7.04 7.31 6.78
C SER A 96 8.55 7.44 6.58
N ARG A 97 9.13 8.42 7.28
CA ARG A 97 10.57 8.71 7.28
C ARG A 97 11.11 8.86 8.67
N VAL A 98 12.40 8.65 8.79
CA VAL A 98 13.16 9.02 9.97
C VAL A 98 14.13 10.13 9.56
N GLU A 99 14.01 11.29 10.17
CA GLU A 99 14.93 12.40 10.02
C GLU A 99 15.73 12.59 11.31
N MET A 100 16.99 13.01 11.19
CA MET A 100 17.81 13.32 12.35
C MET A 100 17.70 14.80 12.66
N ASP A 101 17.16 15.13 13.82
CA ASP A 101 17.08 16.49 14.33
C ASP A 101 17.93 16.62 15.59
N GLY A 102 18.98 17.43 15.50
CA GLY A 102 19.92 17.63 16.63
C GLY A 102 20.53 16.33 17.17
N GLY A 103 20.73 15.31 16.31
CA GLY A 103 21.26 14.00 16.70
C GLY A 103 20.22 13.03 17.28
N LYS A 104 18.95 13.41 17.32
CA LYS A 104 17.83 12.54 17.73
C LYS A 104 16.99 12.14 16.52
N PRO A 105 16.51 10.90 16.44
CA PRO A 105 15.59 10.48 15.40
C PRO A 105 14.22 11.15 15.58
N SER A 106 13.72 11.78 14.54
CA SER A 106 12.37 12.30 14.42
C SER A 106 11.60 11.49 13.39
N PHE A 107 10.44 11.00 13.75
CA PHE A 107 9.57 10.21 12.87
C PHE A 107 8.53 11.13 12.22
N ILE A 108 8.55 11.19 10.91
CA ILE A 108 7.66 12.06 10.13
C ILE A 108 6.90 11.27 9.06
N LEU A 109 5.84 11.88 8.54
CA LEU A 109 5.12 11.44 7.34
C LEU A 109 5.23 12.52 6.27
N GLU A 110 5.70 12.13 5.09
CA GLU A 110 5.60 12.93 3.86
C GLU A 110 4.19 12.74 3.29
N THR A 111 3.46 13.81 3.13
CA THR A 111 2.04 13.83 2.74
C THR A 111 1.79 14.39 1.35
N GLN A 112 2.80 15.01 0.75
CA GLN A 112 2.76 15.63 -0.56
C GLN A 112 3.88 15.10 -1.44
N ASN A 113 3.61 15.03 -2.75
CA ASN A 113 4.60 14.61 -3.73
C ASN A 113 5.76 15.61 -3.81
N ASN A 114 6.97 15.13 -3.62
CA ASN A 114 8.21 15.89 -3.71
C ASN A 114 8.98 15.65 -5.01
N GLY A 115 8.37 15.00 -6.01
CA GLY A 115 9.01 14.60 -7.26
C GLY A 115 9.74 13.24 -7.18
N PHE A 116 10.00 12.74 -5.97
CA PHE A 116 10.66 11.46 -5.73
C PHE A 116 9.67 10.33 -5.43
N ASN A 117 8.63 10.59 -4.65
CA ASN A 117 7.62 9.62 -4.25
C ASN A 117 6.22 9.96 -4.80
N THR A 118 5.25 9.11 -4.50
CA THR A 118 3.85 9.25 -4.91
C THR A 118 2.95 9.73 -3.76
N ALA A 119 3.53 10.36 -2.73
CA ALA A 119 2.77 10.90 -1.61
C ALA A 119 1.72 11.89 -2.08
N ARG A 120 0.54 11.84 -1.49
CA ARG A 120 -0.56 12.77 -1.77
C ARG A 120 -1.57 12.76 -0.64
N SER A 121 -2.23 13.88 -0.47
CA SER A 121 -3.42 14.07 0.35
C SER A 121 -4.36 15.04 -0.34
N HIS A 122 -5.56 15.20 0.19
CA HIS A 122 -6.44 16.26 -0.26
C HIS A 122 -5.78 17.64 -0.07
N GLN A 123 -6.14 18.58 -0.93
CA GLN A 123 -5.60 19.93 -0.88
C GLN A 123 -5.85 20.56 0.48
N ASN A 124 -4.82 21.11 1.09
CA ASN A 124 -4.84 21.75 2.41
C ASN A 124 -5.20 20.83 3.61
N MET A 125 -5.29 19.51 3.41
CA MET A 125 -5.53 18.59 4.51
C MET A 125 -4.31 18.49 5.44
N PHE A 126 -3.12 18.41 4.85
CA PHE A 126 -1.85 18.31 5.58
C PHE A 126 -0.79 19.23 4.98
N GLU A 127 0.13 19.67 5.81
CA GLU A 127 1.40 20.22 5.35
C GLU A 127 2.23 19.16 4.64
N GLY A 128 3.27 19.54 3.91
CA GLY A 128 4.12 18.59 3.14
C GLY A 128 4.80 17.53 4.00
N LYS A 129 5.06 17.85 5.26
CA LYS A 129 5.58 16.95 6.29
C LYS A 129 4.83 17.17 7.59
N ILE A 130 4.45 16.08 8.25
CA ILE A 130 3.80 16.11 9.57
C ILE A 130 4.48 15.10 10.50
N PRO A 131 4.36 15.26 11.83
CA PRO A 131 4.77 14.20 12.76
C PRO A 131 4.06 12.88 12.43
N ASN A 132 4.74 11.75 12.65
CA ASN A 132 4.11 10.43 12.52
C ASN A 132 3.21 10.16 13.74
N ASP A 133 2.10 10.88 13.79
CA ASP A 133 1.09 10.81 14.86
C ASP A 133 -0.26 10.41 14.26
N TYR A 134 -0.74 9.26 14.70
CA TYR A 134 -2.03 8.72 14.26
C TYR A 134 -3.21 9.63 14.59
N ASN A 135 -3.21 10.29 15.75
CA ASN A 135 -4.31 11.17 16.16
C ASN A 135 -4.44 12.37 15.22
N MET A 136 -3.32 12.97 14.82
CA MET A 136 -3.33 14.06 13.85
C MET A 136 -3.95 13.63 12.52
N ILE A 137 -3.65 12.41 12.07
CA ILE A 137 -4.20 11.87 10.82
C ILE A 137 -5.72 11.72 10.95
N ILE A 138 -6.19 11.08 12.03
CA ILE A 138 -7.64 10.85 12.25
C ILE A 138 -8.39 12.17 12.39
N GLU A 139 -7.87 13.13 13.17
CA GLU A 139 -8.50 14.44 13.33
C GLU A 139 -8.63 15.20 12.00
N ALA A 140 -7.61 15.11 11.14
CA ALA A 140 -7.69 15.72 9.82
C ALA A 140 -8.71 15.02 8.93
N LEU A 141 -8.76 13.67 8.93
CA LEU A 141 -9.73 12.89 8.16
C LEU A 141 -11.18 13.14 8.62
N LEU A 142 -11.41 13.35 9.91
CA LEU A 142 -12.75 13.65 10.46
C LEU A 142 -13.26 15.05 10.10
N LYS A 143 -12.38 15.98 9.75
CA LYS A 143 -12.73 17.34 9.33
C LYS A 143 -13.03 17.45 7.82
N TYR A 144 -12.73 16.41 7.06
CA TYR A 144 -12.87 16.36 5.61
C TYR A 144 -14.08 15.55 5.19
#